data_a0cd9d97854a584963d1430865e50b74
#
_entry.id   a0cd9d97854a584963d1430865e50b74
#
_cell.length_a   1.000
_cell.length_b   1.000
_cell.length_c   1.000
_cell.angle_alpha   90.00
_cell.angle_beta   90.00
_cell.angle_gamma   90.00
#
_symmetry.space_group_name_H-M   'P 1'
#
loop_
_entity.id
_entity.type
_entity.pdbx_description
1 polymer ?
#
loop_
_entity_poly.entity_id
_entity_poly.type
_entity_poly.pdbx_seq_one_letter_code
_entity_poly.pdbx_strand_id
1 'polypeptide(L)'
;MSLTAKQTIESGKAILGIEFGSTRIKAVLIDQENKPIAQGSHTWENQLVDGLWTYSIEAVWYGLQDCYADLRKNVNELYNTEIETLAAIGISAMMHGYMAFDENENILVPFRTWRNTNTGQAAAALSELFVYNLVSNLGLLHCR
;
A
#
# COMPACT_ATOMS: atom_id res chain seq x y z
N MET A 1 31.62 -7.41 13.77
CA MET A 1 31.61 -5.99 13.35
C MET A 1 30.36 -5.75 12.54
N SER A 2 29.58 -4.75 12.85
CA SER A 2 28.44 -4.32 12.03
C SER A 2 28.95 -3.76 10.70
N LEU A 3 28.24 -4.06 9.61
CA LEU A 3 28.56 -3.50 8.29
C LEU A 3 28.24 -2.00 8.27
N THR A 4 29.03 -1.23 7.51
CA THR A 4 28.61 0.14 7.22
C THR A 4 27.42 0.16 6.26
N ALA A 5 26.68 1.26 6.18
CA ALA A 5 25.57 1.39 5.23
C ALA A 5 25.97 1.05 3.79
N LYS A 6 27.10 1.58 3.32
CA LYS A 6 27.66 1.27 2.00
C LYS A 6 27.92 -0.24 1.83
N GLN A 7 28.60 -0.87 2.79
CA GLN A 7 28.89 -2.31 2.72
C GLN A 7 27.60 -3.16 2.75
N THR A 8 26.58 -2.73 3.49
CA THR A 8 25.27 -3.39 3.53
C THR A 8 24.61 -3.37 2.15
N ILE A 9 24.66 -2.23 1.45
CA ILE A 9 24.12 -2.09 0.09
C ILE A 9 24.90 -2.96 -0.89
N GLU A 10 26.24 -2.79 -0.95
CA GLU A 10 27.11 -3.49 -1.90
C GLU A 10 27.11 -5.02 -1.72
N SER A 11 26.86 -5.50 -0.52
CA SER A 11 26.75 -6.94 -0.24
C SER A 11 25.33 -7.51 -0.45
N GLY A 12 24.36 -6.72 -0.90
CA GLY A 12 23.00 -7.15 -1.13
C GLY A 12 22.22 -7.51 0.15
N LYS A 13 22.65 -6.99 1.30
CA LYS A 13 22.04 -7.28 2.61
C LYS A 13 21.04 -6.24 3.06
N ALA A 14 20.86 -5.19 2.29
CA ALA A 14 19.84 -4.18 2.56
C ALA A 14 18.43 -4.72 2.33
N ILE A 15 17.48 -4.26 3.11
CA ILE A 15 16.05 -4.61 3.02
C ILE A 15 15.28 -3.36 2.60
N LEU A 16 14.39 -3.51 1.64
CA LEU A 16 13.55 -2.44 1.13
C LEU A 16 12.12 -2.57 1.66
N GLY A 17 11.64 -1.55 2.35
CA GLY A 17 10.22 -1.37 2.69
C GLY A 17 9.58 -0.37 1.74
N ILE A 18 8.41 -0.69 1.19
CA ILE A 18 7.61 0.21 0.35
C ILE A 18 6.23 0.38 0.96
N GLU A 19 5.80 1.62 1.14
CA GLU A 19 4.46 1.96 1.62
C GLU A 19 3.68 2.71 0.53
N PHE A 20 2.53 2.16 0.11
CA PHE A 20 1.55 2.87 -0.72
C PHE A 20 0.57 3.61 0.18
N GLY A 21 0.95 4.79 0.63
CA GLY A 21 0.09 5.67 1.43
C GLY A 21 -0.90 6.47 0.56
N SER A 22 -1.91 7.08 1.17
CA SER A 22 -2.99 7.79 0.46
C SER A 22 -2.55 9.07 -0.25
N THR A 23 -1.43 9.66 0.15
CA THR A 23 -0.90 10.92 -0.41
C THR A 23 0.54 10.81 -0.86
N ARG A 24 1.20 9.69 -0.52
CA ARG A 24 2.61 9.49 -0.83
C ARG A 24 2.94 8.00 -0.88
N ILE A 25 3.71 7.60 -1.89
CA ILE A 25 4.43 6.34 -1.89
C ILE A 25 5.79 6.62 -1.24
N LYS A 26 6.22 5.75 -0.33
CA LYS A 26 7.51 5.87 0.35
C LYS A 26 8.30 4.58 0.20
N ALA A 27 9.60 4.71 0.01
CA ALA A 27 10.55 3.62 0.02
C ALA A 27 11.60 3.90 1.10
N VAL A 28 11.88 2.92 1.94
CA VAL A 28 12.90 3.02 2.98
C VAL A 28 13.83 1.82 2.86
N LEU A 29 15.11 2.08 2.71
CA LEU A 29 16.16 1.08 2.75
C LEU A 29 16.70 0.99 4.18
N ILE A 30 16.76 -0.21 4.74
CA ILE A 30 17.25 -0.45 6.10
C ILE A 30 18.40 -1.46 6.10
N ASP A 31 19.23 -1.40 7.15
CA ASP A 31 20.25 -2.40 7.43
C ASP A 31 19.69 -3.61 8.22
N GLN A 32 20.57 -4.54 8.59
CA GLN A 32 20.23 -5.74 9.34
C GLN A 32 19.83 -5.48 10.79
N GLU A 33 20.16 -4.31 11.33
CA GLU A 33 19.74 -3.84 12.66
C GLU A 33 18.47 -2.97 12.59
N ASN A 34 17.76 -2.95 11.44
CA ASN A 34 16.56 -2.15 11.16
C ASN A 34 16.79 -0.63 11.21
N LYS A 35 18.01 -0.17 10.98
CA LYS A 35 18.30 1.26 10.90
C LYS A 35 18.09 1.76 9.48
N PRO A 36 17.40 2.89 9.29
CA PRO A 36 17.26 3.51 7.97
C PRO A 36 18.62 3.90 7.38
N ILE A 37 18.86 3.47 6.14
CA ILE A 37 20.05 3.81 5.36
C ILE A 37 19.75 4.97 4.42
N ALA A 38 18.67 4.85 3.65
CA ALA A 38 18.22 5.84 2.68
C ALA A 38 16.70 5.74 2.50
N GLN A 39 16.13 6.76 1.88
CA GLN A 39 14.69 6.79 1.59
C GLN A 39 14.45 7.45 0.24
N GLY A 40 13.30 7.12 -0.36
CA GLY A 40 12.75 7.78 -1.52
C GLY A 40 11.25 7.98 -1.38
N SER A 41 10.67 8.86 -2.17
CA SER A 41 9.23 9.12 -2.11
C SER A 41 8.68 9.64 -3.44
N HIS A 42 7.38 9.39 -3.64
CA HIS A 42 6.59 9.96 -4.71
C HIS A 42 5.28 10.52 -4.13
N THR A 43 4.95 11.76 -4.42
CA THR A 43 3.69 12.37 -3.98
C THR A 43 2.62 12.15 -5.04
N TRP A 44 1.46 11.63 -4.64
CA TRP A 44 0.32 11.38 -5.49
C TRP A 44 -1.00 11.71 -4.79
N GLU A 45 -2.08 11.78 -5.55
CA GLU A 45 -3.43 11.95 -5.01
C GLU A 45 -4.42 11.05 -5.74
N ASN A 46 -5.44 10.59 -5.02
CA ASN A 46 -6.59 9.96 -5.67
C ASN A 46 -7.42 11.01 -6.41
N GLN A 47 -8.03 10.59 -7.50
CA GLN A 47 -8.83 11.44 -8.39
C GLN A 47 -10.30 11.03 -8.29
N LEU A 48 -11.20 12.01 -8.44
CA LEU A 48 -12.63 11.75 -8.59
C LEU A 48 -12.95 11.61 -10.08
N VAL A 49 -13.17 10.38 -10.52
CA VAL A 49 -13.52 10.05 -11.92
C VAL A 49 -14.90 9.41 -11.93
N ASP A 50 -15.83 9.97 -12.67
CA ASP A 50 -17.21 9.48 -12.79
C ASP A 50 -17.89 9.21 -11.43
N GLY A 51 -17.63 10.08 -10.46
CA GLY A 51 -18.17 9.97 -9.10
C GLY A 51 -17.48 8.95 -8.21
N LEU A 52 -16.35 8.33 -8.63
CA LEU A 52 -15.56 7.39 -7.86
C LEU A 52 -14.17 7.97 -7.54
N TRP A 53 -13.78 7.87 -6.29
CA TRP A 53 -12.41 8.14 -5.86
C TRP A 53 -11.52 6.95 -6.23
N THR A 54 -10.54 7.19 -7.08
CA THR A 54 -9.69 6.15 -7.68
C THR A 54 -8.24 6.60 -7.85
N TYR A 55 -7.35 5.63 -8.11
CA TYR A 55 -6.04 5.81 -8.74
C TYR A 55 -6.04 5.00 -10.03
N SER A 56 -5.44 5.51 -11.10
CA SER A 56 -5.20 4.66 -12.28
C SER A 56 -4.06 3.68 -12.00
N ILE A 57 -4.06 2.53 -12.67
CA ILE A 57 -2.98 1.54 -12.57
C ILE A 57 -1.66 2.14 -13.07
N GLU A 58 -1.71 2.97 -14.10
CA GLU A 58 -0.55 3.69 -14.62
C GLU A 58 0.06 4.61 -13.55
N ALA A 59 -0.78 5.32 -12.78
CA ALA A 59 -0.32 6.17 -11.69
C ALA A 59 0.33 5.34 -10.56
N VAL A 60 -0.18 4.15 -10.27
CA VAL A 60 0.42 3.23 -9.28
C VAL A 60 1.82 2.81 -9.71
N TRP A 61 1.96 2.33 -10.96
CA TRP A 61 3.26 1.90 -11.50
C TRP A 61 4.24 3.04 -11.65
N TYR A 62 3.79 4.17 -12.19
CA TYR A 62 4.63 5.37 -12.31
C TYR A 62 5.12 5.83 -10.94
N GLY A 63 4.23 5.94 -9.97
CA GLY A 63 4.59 6.39 -8.63
C GLY A 63 5.56 5.44 -7.91
N LEU A 64 5.42 4.12 -8.10
CA LEU A 64 6.37 3.15 -7.59
C LEU A 64 7.76 3.32 -8.22
N GLN A 65 7.82 3.45 -9.55
CA GLN A 65 9.07 3.62 -10.28
C GLN A 65 9.77 4.93 -9.90
N ASP A 66 9.03 6.04 -9.81
CA ASP A 66 9.57 7.34 -9.43
C ASP A 66 10.07 7.34 -7.98
N CYS A 67 9.32 6.75 -7.06
CA CYS A 67 9.72 6.57 -5.66
C CYS A 67 11.02 5.76 -5.52
N TYR A 68 11.15 4.69 -6.31
CA TYR A 68 12.37 3.87 -6.31
C TYR A 68 13.55 4.59 -6.98
N ALA A 69 13.30 5.35 -8.03
CA ALA A 69 14.33 6.19 -8.68
C ALA A 69 14.86 7.27 -7.72
N ASP A 70 13.97 7.91 -6.94
CA ASP A 70 14.37 8.86 -5.90
C ASP A 70 15.23 8.20 -4.81
N LEU A 71 14.84 6.98 -4.35
CA LEU A 71 15.65 6.19 -3.42
C LEU A 71 17.06 5.90 -3.99
N ARG A 72 17.14 5.42 -5.24
CA ARG A 72 18.43 5.12 -5.90
C ARG A 72 19.31 6.35 -5.99
N LYS A 73 18.74 7.48 -6.36
CA LYS A 73 19.43 8.77 -6.41
C LYS A 73 20.03 9.13 -5.04
N ASN A 74 19.22 9.03 -3.98
CA ASN A 74 19.66 9.33 -2.62
C ASN A 74 20.77 8.37 -2.14
N VAL A 75 20.70 7.09 -2.48
CA VAL A 75 21.76 6.11 -2.19
C VAL A 75 23.06 6.51 -2.90
N ASN A 76 22.99 6.87 -4.18
CA ASN A 76 24.17 7.29 -4.93
C ASN A 76 24.80 8.57 -4.36
N GLU A 77 23.99 9.56 -4.02
CA GLU A 77 24.45 10.84 -3.45
C GLU A 77 25.10 10.65 -2.06
N LEU A 78 24.53 9.78 -1.21
CA LEU A 78 25.01 9.57 0.16
C LEU A 78 26.23 8.64 0.25
N TYR A 79 26.27 7.62 -0.60
CA TYR A 79 27.23 6.52 -0.44
C TYR A 79 28.11 6.28 -1.66
N ASN A 80 27.87 6.96 -2.77
CA ASN A 80 28.56 6.75 -4.06
C ASN A 80 28.57 5.26 -4.43
N THR A 81 27.37 4.64 -4.43
CA THR A 81 27.13 3.24 -4.79
C THR A 81 25.72 3.08 -5.34
N GLU A 82 25.41 1.92 -5.89
CA GLU A 82 24.08 1.59 -6.43
C GLU A 82 23.48 0.37 -5.74
N ILE A 83 22.14 0.26 -5.79
CA ILE A 83 21.40 -0.92 -5.33
C ILE A 83 21.35 -1.90 -6.49
N GLU A 84 22.13 -2.98 -6.43
CA GLU A 84 22.09 -4.07 -7.42
C GLU A 84 21.19 -5.22 -6.95
N THR A 85 21.28 -5.55 -5.67
CA THR A 85 20.52 -6.65 -5.05
C THR A 85 20.01 -6.24 -3.68
N LEU A 86 18.92 -6.89 -3.25
CA LEU A 86 18.29 -6.70 -1.95
C LEU A 86 18.13 -8.06 -1.25
N ALA A 87 18.25 -8.08 0.07
CA ALA A 87 18.00 -9.27 0.86
C ALA A 87 16.49 -9.61 0.91
N ALA A 88 15.64 -8.60 0.96
CA ALA A 88 14.19 -8.75 0.95
C ALA A 88 13.50 -7.45 0.54
N ILE A 89 12.23 -7.59 0.12
CA ILE A 89 11.32 -6.47 -0.11
C ILE A 89 10.06 -6.73 0.71
N GLY A 90 9.62 -5.72 1.48
CA GLY A 90 8.34 -5.72 2.17
C GLY A 90 7.43 -4.62 1.61
N ILE A 91 6.15 -4.92 1.42
CA ILE A 91 5.17 -3.98 0.88
C ILE A 91 4.05 -3.80 1.89
N SER A 92 3.69 -2.54 2.12
CA SER A 92 2.51 -2.11 2.85
C SER A 92 1.66 -1.22 1.95
N ALA A 93 0.34 -1.27 2.11
CA ALA A 93 -0.58 -0.47 1.30
C ALA A 93 -1.76 0.02 2.13
N MET A 94 -2.48 1.01 1.60
CA MET A 94 -3.73 1.48 2.16
C MET A 94 -4.71 0.33 2.33
N MET A 95 -5.33 0.25 3.49
CA MET A 95 -6.43 -0.67 3.74
C MET A 95 -7.75 -0.16 3.14
N HIS A 96 -8.75 -1.06 3.05
CA HIS A 96 -10.10 -0.76 2.56
C HIS A 96 -10.17 -0.31 1.08
N GLY A 97 -9.13 -0.58 0.28
CA GLY A 97 -9.18 -0.47 -1.17
C GLY A 97 -9.75 -1.74 -1.80
N TYR A 98 -10.37 -1.59 -2.98
CA TYR A 98 -10.89 -2.73 -3.74
C TYR A 98 -10.38 -2.68 -5.17
N MET A 99 -9.77 -3.76 -5.59
CA MET A 99 -9.37 -4.04 -6.98
C MET A 99 -9.80 -5.46 -7.34
N ALA A 100 -10.32 -5.64 -8.53
CA ALA A 100 -10.66 -6.95 -9.07
C ALA A 100 -10.03 -7.12 -10.45
N PHE A 101 -9.47 -8.29 -10.69
CA PHE A 101 -8.81 -8.65 -11.94
C PHE A 101 -9.44 -9.91 -12.54
N ASP A 102 -9.38 -10.04 -13.85
CA ASP A 102 -9.69 -11.29 -14.53
C ASP A 102 -8.46 -12.24 -14.53
N GLU A 103 -8.61 -13.40 -15.17
CA GLU A 103 -7.54 -14.39 -15.29
C GLU A 103 -6.34 -13.93 -16.14
N ASN A 104 -6.49 -12.86 -16.91
CA ASN A 104 -5.44 -12.25 -17.73
C ASN A 104 -4.86 -10.99 -17.10
N GLU A 105 -5.12 -10.77 -15.80
CA GLU A 105 -4.67 -9.61 -15.01
C GLU A 105 -5.26 -8.26 -15.50
N ASN A 106 -6.35 -8.25 -16.29
CA ASN A 106 -7.05 -7.03 -16.64
C ASN A 106 -7.92 -6.57 -15.48
N ILE A 107 -7.91 -5.28 -15.20
CA ILE A 107 -8.75 -4.71 -14.15
C ILE A 107 -10.22 -4.71 -14.58
N LEU A 108 -11.09 -5.34 -13.79
CA LEU A 108 -12.52 -5.50 -14.09
C LEU A 108 -13.35 -4.27 -13.72
N VAL A 109 -12.91 -3.51 -12.72
CA VAL A 109 -13.58 -2.30 -12.25
C VAL A 109 -12.52 -1.29 -11.84
N PRO A 110 -12.79 0.03 -11.92
CA PRO A 110 -11.86 1.04 -11.43
C PRO A 110 -11.47 0.77 -9.98
N PHE A 111 -10.20 0.97 -9.64
CA PHE A 111 -9.73 0.87 -8.25
C PHE A 111 -10.58 1.78 -7.35
N ARG A 112 -11.22 1.21 -6.34
CA ARG A 112 -12.06 1.94 -5.38
C ARG A 112 -11.29 2.18 -4.11
N THR A 113 -11.03 3.44 -3.81
CA THR A 113 -10.33 3.83 -2.58
C THR A 113 -11.29 3.83 -1.38
N TRP A 114 -10.76 3.89 -0.18
CA TRP A 114 -11.51 4.00 1.07
C TRP A 114 -12.44 5.22 1.16
N ARG A 115 -12.23 6.23 0.31
CA ARG A 115 -13.06 7.46 0.27
C ARG A 115 -14.45 7.24 -0.33
N ASN A 116 -14.67 6.11 -1.02
CA ASN A 116 -15.95 5.82 -1.64
C ASN A 116 -16.96 5.36 -0.58
N THR A 117 -18.18 5.88 -0.67
CA THR A 117 -19.31 5.57 0.24
C THR A 117 -20.44 4.80 -0.44
N ASN A 118 -20.23 4.35 -1.68
CA ASN A 118 -21.23 3.65 -2.49
C ASN A 118 -21.64 2.27 -1.94
N THR A 119 -20.96 1.75 -0.93
CA THR A 119 -21.32 0.53 -0.20
C THR A 119 -22.28 0.79 0.99
N GLY A 120 -22.65 2.04 1.27
CA GLY A 120 -23.42 2.42 2.46
C GLY A 120 -24.77 1.70 2.58
N GLN A 121 -25.52 1.57 1.48
CA GLN A 121 -26.82 0.85 1.48
C GLN A 121 -26.64 -0.64 1.78
N ALA A 122 -25.64 -1.29 1.18
CA ALA A 122 -25.34 -2.69 1.43
C ALA A 122 -24.88 -2.93 2.88
N ALA A 123 -24.07 -2.01 3.41
CA ALA A 123 -23.63 -2.07 4.81
C ALA A 123 -24.80 -1.92 5.78
N ALA A 124 -25.74 -1.01 5.52
CA ALA A 124 -26.95 -0.84 6.32
C ALA A 124 -27.81 -2.11 6.30
N ALA A 125 -28.13 -2.65 5.12
CA ALA A 125 -28.93 -3.87 4.97
C ALA A 125 -28.27 -5.08 5.67
N LEU A 126 -26.96 -5.21 5.55
CA LEU A 126 -26.22 -6.28 6.22
C LEU A 126 -26.24 -6.11 7.75
N SER A 127 -26.11 -4.88 8.24
CA SER A 127 -26.17 -4.58 9.67
C SER A 127 -27.56 -4.93 10.26
N GLU A 128 -28.63 -4.56 9.57
CA GLU A 128 -30.00 -4.93 9.97
C GLU A 128 -30.19 -6.47 10.05
N LEU A 129 -29.67 -7.18 9.03
CA LEU A 129 -29.74 -8.63 9.00
C LEU A 129 -28.99 -9.27 10.18
N PHE A 130 -27.81 -8.78 10.52
CA PHE A 130 -27.04 -9.28 11.65
C PHE A 130 -27.68 -8.94 12.99
N VAL A 131 -28.18 -7.74 13.19
CA VAL A 131 -28.89 -7.34 14.41
C VAL A 131 -30.15 -8.16 14.58
N TYR A 132 -30.94 -8.35 13.52
CA TYR A 132 -32.15 -9.20 13.57
C TYR A 132 -31.81 -10.63 13.97
N ASN A 133 -30.83 -11.26 13.33
CA ASN A 133 -30.41 -12.61 13.63
C ASN A 133 -29.84 -12.76 15.05
N LEU A 134 -29.05 -11.79 15.51
CA LEU A 134 -28.50 -11.80 16.85
C LEU A 134 -29.59 -11.69 17.91
N VAL A 135 -30.53 -10.76 17.74
CA VAL A 135 -31.65 -10.54 18.66
C VAL A 135 -32.61 -11.72 18.67
N SER A 136 -32.92 -12.32 17.51
CA SER A 136 -33.77 -13.50 17.41
C SER A 136 -33.14 -14.73 18.06
N ASN A 137 -31.83 -14.96 17.83
CA ASN A 137 -31.09 -16.09 18.41
C ASN A 137 -30.88 -15.95 19.93
N LEU A 138 -30.81 -14.73 20.45
CA LEU A 138 -30.74 -14.49 21.90
C LEU A 138 -32.10 -14.53 22.60
N GLY A 139 -33.20 -14.82 21.89
CA GLY A 139 -34.54 -14.91 22.47
C GLY A 139 -35.11 -13.56 22.93
N LEU A 140 -34.48 -12.44 22.58
CA LEU A 140 -34.89 -11.10 23.03
C LEU A 140 -36.18 -10.58 22.34
N LEU A 141 -36.63 -11.24 21.28
CA LEU A 141 -37.88 -10.91 20.56
C LEU A 141 -39.12 -11.61 21.13
N HIS A 142 -39.01 -12.46 22.14
CA HIS A 142 -40.13 -13.23 22.70
C HIS A 142 -40.70 -12.66 24.00
N CYS A 143 -40.28 -11.43 24.37
CA CYS A 143 -40.88 -10.70 25.49
C CYS A 143 -41.83 -9.63 24.98
N ARG A 144 -43.04 -10.04 24.49
CA ARG A 144 -44.25 -9.24 24.40
C ARG A 144 -45.44 -10.05 24.86
#